data_01b527cb9b941593f046876ad22114be
#
_entry.id   01b527cb9b941593f046876ad22114be
#
_cell.length_a   1.000
_cell.length_b   1.000
_cell.length_c   1.000
_cell.angle_alpha   90.00
_cell.angle_beta   90.00
_cell.angle_gamma   90.00
#
_symmetry.space_group_name_H-M   'P 1'
#
loop_
_entity.id
_entity.type
_entity.pdbx_description
1 polymer ?
#
loop_
_entity_poly.entity_id
_entity_poly.type
_entity_poly.pdbx_seq_one_letter_code
_entity_poly.pdbx_strand_id
1 'polypeptide(L)'
;MKVVAVGGGHGAAVSLRALKLLSSDVTGVVSVADDGGSTGRLRAMLNVAAVGDLRKCLVALADPENPLTASFEHRFSVGELAGHAVGNLLLVGLLDATGDLEESVRALAQVMGVTGTIVPASCEGVILLATTEDGPTRGQSKVARSSSIRRISLEPAHPAAPIVAVETIERADVVLIGPGSLFTSVLAACVVPGITQALAATKAKKIYVANLRAQLPETEGFTLQDHVDALERHGVVADLVLVDQTSTFGSDPCTWVTRVVDVAAANGLVHDVQKLSQAVLDEVRR
;
A
#
# COMPACT_ATOMS: atom_id res chain seq x y z
N MET A 1 -11.47 15.85 -9.16
CA MET A 1 -11.35 15.31 -7.78
C MET A 1 -9.98 14.67 -7.67
N LYS A 2 -9.19 15.08 -6.68
CA LYS A 2 -7.85 14.54 -6.41
C LYS A 2 -7.98 13.39 -5.43
N VAL A 3 -7.55 12.21 -5.82
CA VAL A 3 -7.71 11.00 -5.00
C VAL A 3 -6.36 10.34 -4.75
N VAL A 4 -6.14 9.92 -3.51
CA VAL A 4 -4.89 9.32 -3.07
C VAL A 4 -5.16 7.95 -2.47
N ALA A 5 -4.38 6.93 -2.84
CA ALA A 5 -4.33 5.65 -2.16
C ALA A 5 -3.02 5.53 -1.38
N VAL A 6 -3.10 5.17 -0.09
CA VAL A 6 -1.93 4.95 0.77
C VAL A 6 -1.87 3.48 1.20
N GLY A 7 -0.74 2.82 0.97
CA GLY A 7 -0.58 1.42 1.35
C GLY A 7 0.53 0.69 0.59
N GLY A 8 0.36 -0.61 0.38
CA GLY A 8 1.32 -1.44 -0.35
C GLY A 8 0.66 -2.68 -0.96
N GLY A 9 1.41 -3.41 -1.75
CA GLY A 9 1.02 -4.70 -2.28
C GLY A 9 -0.18 -4.71 -3.21
N HIS A 10 -0.89 -5.82 -3.20
CA HIS A 10 -2.09 -6.01 -4.02
C HIS A 10 -3.26 -5.14 -3.56
N GLY A 11 -3.34 -4.83 -2.27
CA GLY A 11 -4.39 -3.97 -1.72
C GLY A 11 -4.33 -2.55 -2.29
N ALA A 12 -3.16 -1.91 -2.24
CA ALA A 12 -2.95 -0.60 -2.86
C ALA A 12 -3.23 -0.62 -4.37
N ALA A 13 -2.85 -1.68 -5.07
CA ALA A 13 -3.15 -1.85 -6.50
C ALA A 13 -4.66 -1.91 -6.78
N VAL A 14 -5.44 -2.57 -5.91
CA VAL A 14 -6.91 -2.60 -6.02
C VAL A 14 -7.50 -1.22 -5.75
N SER A 15 -7.05 -0.52 -4.70
CA SER A 15 -7.47 0.85 -4.40
C SER A 15 -7.20 1.81 -5.56
N LEU A 16 -6.01 1.74 -6.15
CA LEU A 16 -5.65 2.57 -7.29
C LEU A 16 -6.55 2.32 -8.51
N ARG A 17 -6.85 1.05 -8.82
CA ARG A 17 -7.79 0.73 -9.91
C ARG A 17 -9.19 1.26 -9.61
N ALA A 18 -9.66 1.15 -8.36
CA ALA A 18 -10.96 1.66 -7.96
C ALA A 18 -11.03 3.19 -8.06
N LEU A 19 -10.00 3.89 -7.58
CA LEU A 19 -9.92 5.35 -7.66
C LEU A 19 -9.75 5.87 -9.10
N LYS A 20 -9.05 5.13 -9.97
CA LYS A 20 -8.93 5.45 -11.41
C LYS A 20 -10.29 5.50 -12.12
N LEU A 21 -11.27 4.73 -11.67
CA LEU A 21 -12.65 4.80 -12.18
C LEU A 21 -13.38 6.08 -11.78
N LEU A 22 -12.95 6.73 -10.69
CA LEU A 22 -13.55 7.96 -10.17
C LEU A 22 -12.86 9.21 -10.69
N SER A 23 -11.56 9.14 -10.96
CA SER A 23 -10.75 10.31 -11.30
C SER A 23 -9.54 9.93 -12.13
N SER A 24 -9.15 10.82 -13.05
CA SER A 24 -7.85 10.76 -13.74
C SER A 24 -6.70 11.32 -12.88
N ASP A 25 -7.01 12.11 -11.83
CA ASP A 25 -6.04 12.66 -10.88
C ASP A 25 -5.93 11.72 -9.67
N VAL A 26 -5.30 10.57 -9.90
CA VAL A 26 -5.09 9.52 -8.92
C VAL A 26 -3.60 9.38 -8.59
N THR A 27 -3.29 9.36 -7.28
CA THR A 27 -1.91 9.13 -6.80
C THR A 27 -1.87 7.96 -5.83
N GLY A 28 -0.87 7.10 -6.00
CA GLY A 28 -0.53 6.04 -5.05
C GLY A 28 0.70 6.40 -4.25
N VAL A 29 0.58 6.47 -2.92
CA VAL A 29 1.71 6.57 -1.99
C VAL A 29 2.00 5.17 -1.45
N VAL A 30 3.12 4.60 -1.88
CA VAL A 30 3.36 3.15 -1.81
C VAL A 30 4.52 2.81 -0.90
N SER A 31 4.31 1.87 0.03
CA SER A 31 5.35 1.35 0.92
C SER A 31 6.56 0.80 0.16
N VAL A 32 7.75 1.06 0.69
CA VAL A 32 9.04 0.55 0.20
C VAL A 32 9.74 -0.31 1.25
N ALA A 33 8.98 -0.93 2.15
CA ALA A 33 9.49 -1.78 3.23
C ALA A 33 9.57 -3.28 2.87
N ASP A 34 9.05 -3.70 1.69
CA ASP A 34 9.04 -5.11 1.26
C ASP A 34 10.46 -5.70 1.20
N ASP A 35 10.65 -6.86 1.82
CA ASP A 35 11.89 -7.63 1.76
C ASP A 35 11.65 -9.10 1.36
N GLY A 36 10.49 -9.38 0.80
CA GLY A 36 10.10 -10.73 0.38
C GLY A 36 10.59 -11.10 -1.02
N GLY A 37 10.72 -12.39 -1.27
CA GLY A 37 10.93 -12.99 -2.59
C GLY A 37 12.00 -12.32 -3.47
N SER A 38 11.59 -11.87 -4.65
CA SER A 38 12.46 -11.18 -5.62
C SER A 38 13.02 -9.86 -5.06
N THR A 39 12.18 -9.07 -4.41
CA THR A 39 12.58 -7.77 -3.83
C THR A 39 13.67 -7.94 -2.79
N GLY A 40 13.48 -8.86 -1.84
CA GLY A 40 14.46 -9.10 -0.76
C GLY A 40 15.82 -9.55 -1.29
N ARG A 41 15.85 -10.42 -2.33
CA ARG A 41 17.10 -10.83 -2.97
C ARG A 41 17.82 -9.65 -3.64
N LEU A 42 17.09 -8.83 -4.40
CA LEU A 42 17.66 -7.65 -5.07
C LEU A 42 18.19 -6.63 -4.06
N ARG A 43 17.44 -6.39 -2.98
CA ARG A 43 17.91 -5.52 -1.87
C ARG A 43 19.19 -6.02 -1.22
N ALA A 44 19.30 -7.33 -0.99
CA ALA A 44 20.50 -7.93 -0.39
C ALA A 44 21.71 -7.84 -1.31
N MET A 45 21.52 -7.91 -2.63
CA MET A 45 22.60 -7.86 -3.63
C MET A 45 23.08 -6.44 -3.93
N LEU A 46 22.15 -5.48 -4.04
CA LEU A 46 22.41 -4.15 -4.59
C LEU A 46 22.17 -3.02 -3.57
N ASN A 47 21.76 -3.34 -2.34
CA ASN A 47 21.44 -2.37 -1.28
C ASN A 47 20.48 -1.26 -1.72
N VAL A 48 19.44 -1.63 -2.47
CA VAL A 48 18.44 -0.72 -3.03
C VAL A 48 17.14 -0.73 -2.23
N ALA A 49 16.27 0.26 -2.47
CA ALA A 49 14.92 0.30 -1.92
C ALA A 49 14.05 -0.85 -2.46
N ALA A 50 12.98 -1.16 -1.74
CA ALA A 50 12.02 -2.19 -2.14
C ALA A 50 11.14 -1.70 -3.31
N VAL A 51 11.15 -2.42 -4.41
CA VAL A 51 10.44 -2.03 -5.64
C VAL A 51 9.20 -2.89 -5.93
N GLY A 52 8.98 -3.97 -5.17
CA GLY A 52 7.94 -4.94 -5.47
C GLY A 52 6.52 -4.39 -5.44
N ASP A 53 6.21 -3.57 -4.45
CA ASP A 53 4.90 -2.94 -4.31
C ASP A 53 4.72 -1.77 -5.29
N LEU A 54 5.77 -0.99 -5.54
CA LEU A 54 5.78 0.03 -6.59
C LEU A 54 5.46 -0.58 -7.96
N ARG A 55 6.09 -1.71 -8.31
CA ARG A 55 5.81 -2.46 -9.54
C ARG A 55 4.33 -2.82 -9.68
N LYS A 56 3.72 -3.38 -8.63
CA LYS A 56 2.29 -3.76 -8.64
C LYS A 56 1.39 -2.55 -8.85
N CYS A 57 1.71 -1.42 -8.22
CA CYS A 57 0.96 -0.18 -8.35
C CYS A 57 1.13 0.46 -9.74
N LEU A 58 2.33 0.41 -10.33
CA LEU A 58 2.55 0.82 -11.72
C LEU A 58 1.68 0.02 -12.68
N VAL A 59 1.68 -1.31 -12.58
CA VAL A 59 0.83 -2.18 -13.39
C VAL A 59 -0.66 -1.89 -13.19
N ALA A 60 -1.08 -1.54 -11.98
CA ALA A 60 -2.48 -1.23 -11.70
C ALA A 60 -3.01 -0.01 -12.46
N LEU A 61 -2.16 0.97 -12.72
CA LEU A 61 -2.51 2.21 -13.44
C LEU A 61 -2.00 2.25 -14.89
N ALA A 62 -1.19 1.28 -15.29
CA ALA A 62 -0.64 1.21 -16.65
C ALA A 62 -1.71 1.00 -17.71
N ASP A 63 -1.35 1.29 -18.96
CA ASP A 63 -2.14 0.92 -20.12
C ASP A 63 -2.13 -0.60 -20.30
N PRO A 64 -3.28 -1.29 -20.24
CA PRO A 64 -3.35 -2.73 -20.41
C PRO A 64 -2.96 -3.19 -21.81
N GLU A 65 -3.08 -2.33 -22.82
CA GLU A 65 -2.69 -2.62 -24.21
C GLU A 65 -1.17 -2.47 -24.45
N ASN A 66 -0.44 -1.87 -23.51
CA ASN A 66 1.01 -1.75 -23.62
C ASN A 66 1.68 -3.13 -23.38
N PRO A 67 2.47 -3.64 -24.35
CA PRO A 67 3.11 -4.95 -24.23
C PRO A 67 4.01 -5.11 -22.99
N LEU A 68 4.55 -4.02 -22.46
CA LEU A 68 5.35 -4.04 -21.23
C LEU A 68 4.50 -4.36 -20.01
N THR A 69 3.24 -3.93 -19.97
CA THR A 69 2.38 -4.12 -18.81
C THR A 69 2.24 -5.60 -18.43
N ALA A 70 1.95 -6.46 -19.41
CA ALA A 70 1.90 -7.91 -19.18
C ALA A 70 3.27 -8.49 -18.79
N SER A 71 4.35 -7.99 -19.42
CA SER A 71 5.72 -8.44 -19.17
C SER A 71 6.21 -8.09 -17.76
N PHE A 72 5.74 -7.00 -17.17
CA PHE A 72 6.14 -6.56 -15.83
C PHE A 72 5.82 -7.57 -14.72
N GLU A 73 4.72 -8.31 -14.87
CA GLU A 73 4.33 -9.35 -13.91
C GLU A 73 5.03 -10.69 -14.16
N HIS A 74 5.62 -10.87 -15.35
CA HIS A 74 6.30 -12.11 -15.69
C HIS A 74 7.43 -12.42 -14.70
N ARG A 75 7.50 -13.68 -14.26
CA ARG A 75 8.59 -14.20 -13.41
C ARG A 75 9.39 -15.26 -14.15
N PHE A 76 10.68 -15.10 -14.11
CA PHE A 76 11.58 -16.13 -14.65
C PHE A 76 11.42 -17.43 -13.87
N SER A 77 11.37 -18.55 -14.58
CA SER A 77 11.19 -19.88 -13.97
C SER A 77 12.49 -20.66 -13.83
N VAL A 78 13.56 -20.25 -14.53
CA VAL A 78 14.83 -20.99 -14.62
C VAL A 78 16.05 -20.08 -14.51
N GLY A 79 17.20 -20.68 -14.24
CA GLY A 79 18.50 -19.98 -14.18
C GLY A 79 18.65 -19.07 -12.97
N GLU A 80 19.62 -18.19 -12.99
CA GLU A 80 19.94 -17.28 -11.89
C GLU A 80 18.84 -16.25 -11.63
N LEU A 81 18.05 -15.93 -12.65
CA LEU A 81 16.93 -15.02 -12.55
C LEU A 81 15.65 -15.68 -12.02
N ALA A 82 15.63 -16.99 -11.76
CA ALA A 82 14.44 -17.70 -11.31
C ALA A 82 13.76 -17.02 -10.11
N GLY A 83 12.44 -16.77 -10.24
CA GLY A 83 11.61 -16.09 -9.26
C GLY A 83 11.70 -14.56 -9.27
N HIS A 84 12.62 -13.95 -10.03
CA HIS A 84 12.62 -12.50 -10.22
C HIS A 84 11.53 -12.09 -11.21
N ALA A 85 10.81 -11.01 -10.87
CA ALA A 85 9.87 -10.38 -11.80
C ALA A 85 10.62 -9.43 -12.72
N VAL A 86 10.26 -9.40 -14.01
CA VAL A 86 10.85 -8.49 -15.02
C VAL A 86 10.77 -7.04 -14.55
N GLY A 87 9.60 -6.60 -14.08
CA GLY A 87 9.43 -5.23 -13.62
C GLY A 87 10.27 -4.87 -12.39
N ASN A 88 10.58 -5.84 -11.51
CA ASN A 88 11.50 -5.58 -10.41
C ASN A 88 12.92 -5.36 -10.91
N LEU A 89 13.37 -6.13 -11.91
CA LEU A 89 14.70 -5.98 -12.50
C LEU A 89 14.83 -4.64 -13.23
N LEU A 90 13.80 -4.23 -13.96
CA LEU A 90 13.79 -2.94 -14.66
C LEU A 90 13.82 -1.76 -13.67
N LEU A 91 12.99 -1.79 -12.61
CA LEU A 91 13.01 -0.76 -11.58
C LEU A 91 14.37 -0.66 -10.89
N VAL A 92 14.95 -1.80 -10.50
CA VAL A 92 16.25 -1.83 -9.84
C VAL A 92 17.36 -1.39 -10.79
N GLY A 93 17.32 -1.80 -12.07
CA GLY A 93 18.30 -1.35 -13.06
C GLY A 93 18.26 0.15 -13.31
N LEU A 94 17.07 0.76 -13.35
CA LEU A 94 16.92 2.21 -13.44
C LEU A 94 17.41 2.90 -12.17
N LEU A 95 17.05 2.37 -11.00
CA LEU A 95 17.49 2.92 -9.71
C LEU A 95 19.00 2.86 -9.56
N ASP A 96 19.64 1.79 -9.98
CA ASP A 96 21.10 1.66 -9.98
C ASP A 96 21.76 2.67 -10.91
N ALA A 97 21.17 2.92 -12.08
CA ALA A 97 21.68 3.85 -13.06
C ALA A 97 21.44 5.33 -12.72
N THR A 98 20.30 5.67 -12.08
CA THR A 98 19.93 7.07 -11.79
C THR A 98 20.29 7.48 -10.37
N GLY A 99 20.35 6.54 -9.44
CA GLY A 99 20.46 6.81 -8.00
C GLY A 99 19.19 7.41 -7.38
N ASP A 100 18.09 7.54 -8.15
CA ASP A 100 16.85 8.20 -7.74
C ASP A 100 15.65 7.30 -7.96
N LEU A 101 14.99 6.92 -6.85
CA LEU A 101 13.82 6.03 -6.89
C LEU A 101 12.59 6.70 -7.52
N GLU A 102 12.36 7.98 -7.22
CA GLU A 102 11.21 8.72 -7.77
C GLU A 102 11.37 8.88 -9.29
N GLU A 103 12.56 9.22 -9.75
CA GLU A 103 12.85 9.32 -11.18
C GLU A 103 12.69 7.97 -11.88
N SER A 104 13.18 6.89 -11.28
CA SER A 104 13.05 5.53 -11.81
C SER A 104 11.59 5.10 -11.96
N VAL A 105 10.76 5.35 -10.94
CA VAL A 105 9.33 5.08 -10.98
C VAL A 105 8.63 5.94 -12.04
N ARG A 106 8.95 7.23 -12.12
CA ARG A 106 8.37 8.17 -13.08
C ARG A 106 8.73 7.79 -14.52
N ALA A 107 9.99 7.42 -14.78
CA ALA A 107 10.44 7.00 -16.11
C ALA A 107 9.68 5.75 -16.59
N LEU A 108 9.52 4.74 -15.72
CA LEU A 108 8.75 3.55 -16.07
C LEU A 108 7.26 3.83 -16.21
N ALA A 109 6.70 4.69 -15.37
CA ALA A 109 5.30 5.12 -15.49
C ALA A 109 5.02 5.73 -16.87
N GLN A 110 5.93 6.57 -17.36
CA GLN A 110 5.82 7.17 -18.69
C GLN A 110 5.87 6.13 -19.82
N VAL A 111 6.82 5.20 -19.76
CA VAL A 111 6.97 4.16 -20.80
C VAL A 111 5.78 3.18 -20.80
N MET A 112 5.20 2.90 -19.63
CA MET A 112 4.05 2.01 -19.47
C MET A 112 2.69 2.68 -19.75
N GLY A 113 2.66 3.98 -20.05
CA GLY A 113 1.40 4.71 -20.23
C GLY A 113 0.54 4.74 -18.96
N VAL A 114 1.17 4.89 -17.79
CA VAL A 114 0.46 4.95 -16.50
C VAL A 114 -0.42 6.19 -16.45
N THR A 115 -1.69 6.01 -16.15
CA THR A 115 -2.65 7.10 -15.92
C THR A 115 -2.72 7.39 -14.43
N GLY A 116 -2.17 8.51 -13.99
CA GLY A 116 -2.01 8.88 -12.58
C GLY A 116 -0.54 8.90 -12.16
N THR A 117 -0.29 8.94 -10.86
CA THR A 117 1.05 9.06 -10.30
C THR A 117 1.31 7.96 -9.27
N ILE A 118 2.49 7.36 -9.29
CA ILE A 118 2.97 6.44 -8.25
C ILE A 118 4.19 7.08 -7.59
N VAL A 119 4.14 7.20 -6.27
CA VAL A 119 5.20 7.80 -5.46
C VAL A 119 5.58 6.82 -4.35
N PRO A 120 6.86 6.57 -4.09
CA PRO A 120 7.26 5.81 -2.92
C PRO A 120 6.91 6.57 -1.62
N ALA A 121 6.58 5.86 -0.55
CA ALA A 121 6.32 6.51 0.75
C ALA A 121 7.60 7.08 1.39
N SER A 122 8.76 6.59 0.98
CA SER A 122 10.09 7.10 1.39
C SER A 122 11.02 7.18 0.20
N CYS A 123 11.89 8.20 0.18
CA CYS A 123 12.94 8.38 -0.82
C CYS A 123 14.07 7.34 -0.67
N GLU A 124 14.19 6.72 0.49
CA GLU A 124 15.26 5.79 0.83
C GLU A 124 14.73 4.40 1.19
N GLY A 125 15.59 3.41 1.12
CA GLY A 125 15.27 2.05 1.53
C GLY A 125 15.02 1.98 3.04
N VAL A 126 13.90 1.42 3.45
CA VAL A 126 13.54 1.26 4.86
C VAL A 126 13.43 -0.22 5.22
N ILE A 127 13.65 -0.53 6.49
CA ILE A 127 13.42 -1.84 7.08
C ILE A 127 12.28 -1.71 8.09
N LEU A 128 11.29 -2.58 7.99
CA LEU A 128 10.19 -2.64 8.95
C LEU A 128 10.64 -3.32 10.23
N LEU A 129 10.40 -2.68 11.34
CA LEU A 129 10.61 -3.20 12.69
C LEU A 129 9.26 -3.39 13.36
N ALA A 130 9.10 -4.44 14.16
CA ALA A 130 7.93 -4.65 14.98
C ALA A 130 8.32 -4.99 16.42
N THR A 131 7.52 -4.52 17.37
CA THR A 131 7.53 -4.99 18.75
C THR A 131 6.36 -5.97 18.91
N THR A 132 6.66 -7.21 19.23
CA THR A 132 5.70 -8.27 19.47
C THR A 132 5.79 -8.75 20.92
N GLU A 133 4.89 -9.62 21.35
CA GLU A 133 4.98 -10.25 22.68
C GLU A 133 6.22 -11.13 22.84
N ASP A 134 6.67 -11.74 21.73
CA ASP A 134 7.86 -12.61 21.69
C ASP A 134 9.16 -11.80 21.58
N GLY A 135 9.09 -10.46 21.50
CA GLY A 135 10.24 -9.57 21.37
C GLY A 135 10.30 -8.82 20.05
N PRO A 136 11.41 -8.09 19.80
CA PRO A 136 11.56 -7.29 18.59
C PRO A 136 11.78 -8.15 17.34
N THR A 137 11.10 -7.81 16.26
CA THR A 137 11.22 -8.46 14.96
C THR A 137 11.68 -7.44 13.92
N ARG A 138 12.60 -7.84 13.03
CA ARG A 138 13.21 -6.99 11.99
C ARG A 138 13.04 -7.61 10.62
N GLY A 139 12.45 -6.85 9.70
CA GLY A 139 12.17 -7.22 8.31
C GLY A 139 10.69 -7.55 8.08
N GLN A 140 10.16 -7.04 6.97
CA GLN A 140 8.74 -7.12 6.62
C GLN A 140 8.24 -8.58 6.52
N SER A 141 9.01 -9.46 5.88
CA SER A 141 8.66 -10.88 5.76
C SER A 141 8.62 -11.63 7.10
N LYS A 142 9.41 -11.20 8.08
CA LYS A 142 9.36 -11.76 9.43
C LYS A 142 8.17 -11.18 10.20
N VAL A 143 7.95 -9.87 10.12
CA VAL A 143 6.79 -9.21 10.74
C VAL A 143 5.49 -9.82 10.22
N ALA A 144 5.36 -10.08 8.92
CA ALA A 144 4.20 -10.74 8.33
C ALA A 144 3.92 -12.16 8.87
N ARG A 145 4.93 -12.79 9.49
CA ARG A 145 4.81 -14.13 10.12
C ARG A 145 4.75 -14.06 11.64
N SER A 146 4.71 -12.86 12.21
CA SER A 146 4.57 -12.66 13.66
C SER A 146 3.12 -12.46 14.02
N SER A 147 2.74 -12.92 15.20
CA SER A 147 1.48 -12.63 15.86
C SER A 147 1.68 -11.56 16.95
N SER A 148 0.59 -11.09 17.55
CA SER A 148 0.62 -10.19 18.70
C SER A 148 1.49 -8.95 18.51
N ILE A 149 1.42 -8.36 17.30
CA ILE A 149 2.18 -7.15 16.96
C ILE A 149 1.58 -5.96 17.71
N ARG A 150 2.38 -5.36 18.58
CA ARG A 150 1.96 -4.19 19.38
C ARG A 150 2.20 -2.87 18.67
N ARG A 151 3.36 -2.75 18.02
CA ARG A 151 3.78 -1.54 17.32
C ARG A 151 4.78 -1.86 16.23
N ILE A 152 4.74 -1.05 15.15
CA ILE A 152 5.79 -1.04 14.14
C ILE A 152 6.54 0.29 14.12
N SER A 153 7.74 0.27 13.56
CA SER A 153 8.56 1.43 13.26
C SER A 153 9.45 1.13 12.05
N LEU A 154 10.20 2.12 11.61
CA LEU A 154 11.10 2.00 10.47
C LEU A 154 12.56 2.17 10.90
N GLU A 155 13.45 1.57 10.14
CA GLU A 155 14.89 1.79 10.20
C GLU A 155 15.37 2.24 8.79
N PRO A 156 15.91 3.48 8.65
CA PRO A 156 16.13 4.48 9.70
C PRO A 156 14.82 4.96 10.34
N ALA A 157 14.90 5.51 11.56
CA ALA A 157 13.71 5.89 12.34
C ALA A 157 12.90 7.06 11.73
N HIS A 158 13.56 7.91 10.95
CA HIS A 158 12.98 9.10 10.35
C HIS A 158 13.33 9.18 8.86
N PRO A 159 12.86 8.22 8.04
CA PRO A 159 13.11 8.26 6.61
C PRO A 159 12.37 9.46 5.99
N ALA A 160 13.01 10.11 5.01
CA ALA A 160 12.41 11.24 4.32
C ALA A 160 11.26 10.79 3.42
N ALA A 161 10.11 11.46 3.52
CA ALA A 161 9.02 11.32 2.56
C ALA A 161 9.29 12.21 1.33
N PRO A 162 8.97 11.75 0.11
CA PRO A 162 8.98 12.62 -1.06
C PRO A 162 8.04 13.82 -0.89
N ILE A 163 8.51 15.00 -1.30
CA ILE A 163 7.70 16.23 -1.25
C ILE A 163 6.37 16.04 -2.00
N VAL A 164 6.44 15.38 -3.16
CA VAL A 164 5.24 15.09 -3.98
C VAL A 164 4.22 14.24 -3.22
N ALA A 165 4.66 13.25 -2.44
CA ALA A 165 3.76 12.41 -1.64
C ALA A 165 3.04 13.24 -0.56
N VAL A 166 3.78 14.08 0.16
CA VAL A 166 3.24 14.98 1.20
C VAL A 166 2.22 15.95 0.59
N GLU A 167 2.62 16.70 -0.44
CA GLU A 167 1.75 17.69 -1.09
C GLU A 167 0.49 17.07 -1.70
N THR A 168 0.59 15.87 -2.26
CA THR A 168 -0.57 15.21 -2.87
C THR A 168 -1.58 14.79 -1.81
N ILE A 169 -1.13 14.27 -0.66
CA ILE A 169 -2.01 13.94 0.48
C ILE A 169 -2.68 15.21 1.02
N GLU A 170 -1.91 16.29 1.21
CA GLU A 170 -2.45 17.55 1.76
C GLU A 170 -3.51 18.20 0.86
N ARG A 171 -3.35 18.05 -0.46
CA ARG A 171 -4.25 18.64 -1.48
C ARG A 171 -5.33 17.69 -1.97
N ALA A 172 -5.41 16.48 -1.43
CA ALA A 172 -6.40 15.49 -1.82
C ALA A 172 -7.82 15.93 -1.44
N ASP A 173 -8.80 15.48 -2.21
CA ASP A 173 -10.22 15.51 -1.85
C ASP A 173 -10.58 14.23 -1.05
N VAL A 174 -9.95 13.11 -1.41
CA VAL A 174 -10.16 11.80 -0.78
C VAL A 174 -8.83 11.07 -0.61
N VAL A 175 -8.61 10.52 0.57
CA VAL A 175 -7.51 9.59 0.85
C VAL A 175 -8.07 8.23 1.23
N LEU A 176 -7.75 7.21 0.43
CA LEU A 176 -8.09 5.82 0.69
C LEU A 176 -6.91 5.12 1.36
N ILE A 177 -7.11 4.63 2.56
CA ILE A 177 -6.09 3.93 3.35
C ILE A 177 -6.36 2.43 3.28
N GLY A 178 -5.39 1.67 2.74
CA GLY A 178 -5.60 0.24 2.47
C GLY A 178 -6.51 -0.02 1.23
N PRO A 179 -7.10 -1.23 1.09
CA PRO A 179 -6.90 -2.39 1.97
C PRO A 179 -5.48 -2.95 1.89
N GLY A 180 -5.21 -3.98 2.67
CA GLY A 180 -3.93 -4.69 2.68
C GLY A 180 -3.49 -5.10 4.08
N SER A 181 -2.36 -5.80 4.17
CA SER A 181 -1.79 -6.17 5.47
C SER A 181 -1.63 -4.96 6.36
N LEU A 182 -2.26 -5.02 7.55
CA LEU A 182 -2.38 -3.87 8.44
C LEU A 182 -1.01 -3.28 8.79
N PHE A 183 -0.09 -4.12 9.28
CA PHE A 183 1.22 -3.68 9.72
C PHE A 183 2.25 -3.65 8.60
N THR A 184 2.21 -4.64 7.71
CA THR A 184 3.28 -4.84 6.72
C THR A 184 3.07 -4.12 5.39
N SER A 185 1.87 -3.57 5.15
CA SER A 185 1.56 -2.80 3.93
C SER A 185 0.97 -1.43 4.24
N VAL A 186 -0.16 -1.38 4.98
CA VAL A 186 -0.88 -0.13 5.25
C VAL A 186 -0.08 0.77 6.17
N LEU A 187 0.19 0.30 7.39
CA LEU A 187 0.96 1.06 8.36
C LEU A 187 2.40 1.27 7.92
N ALA A 188 3.02 0.31 7.22
CA ALA A 188 4.38 0.47 6.70
C ALA A 188 4.53 1.68 5.73
N ALA A 189 3.46 2.07 5.02
CA ALA A 189 3.43 3.30 4.24
C ALA A 189 3.14 4.53 5.12
N CYS A 190 2.18 4.40 6.06
CA CYS A 190 1.69 5.52 6.85
C CYS A 190 2.68 6.02 7.91
N VAL A 191 3.54 5.14 8.49
CA VAL A 191 4.46 5.51 9.60
C VAL A 191 5.70 6.27 9.16
N VAL A 192 5.89 6.54 7.89
CA VAL A 192 6.90 7.51 7.42
C VAL A 192 6.50 8.89 7.96
N PRO A 193 7.37 9.58 8.73
CA PRO A 193 6.95 10.77 9.49
C PRO A 193 6.26 11.85 8.66
N GLY A 194 6.76 12.15 7.47
CA GLY A 194 6.12 13.12 6.56
C GLY A 194 4.75 12.67 6.08
N ILE A 195 4.55 11.37 5.85
CA ILE A 195 3.24 10.82 5.46
C ILE A 195 2.26 10.87 6.64
N THR A 196 2.69 10.47 7.84
CA THR A 196 1.85 10.56 9.05
C THR A 196 1.39 12.01 9.28
N GLN A 197 2.29 12.97 9.17
CA GLN A 197 1.99 14.40 9.34
C GLN A 197 1.02 14.92 8.27
N ALA A 198 1.23 14.55 7.01
CA ALA A 198 0.34 14.93 5.92
C ALA A 198 -1.08 14.33 6.10
N LEU A 199 -1.17 13.06 6.52
CA LEU A 199 -2.46 12.42 6.84
C LEU A 199 -3.18 13.09 8.02
N ALA A 200 -2.45 13.62 8.98
CA ALA A 200 -3.02 14.35 10.12
C ALA A 200 -3.45 15.78 9.73
N ALA A 201 -2.74 16.42 8.80
CA ALA A 201 -2.97 17.82 8.40
C ALA A 201 -4.03 17.97 7.30
N THR A 202 -4.21 16.98 6.44
CA THR A 202 -5.12 17.04 5.30
C THR A 202 -6.57 17.22 5.71
N LYS A 203 -7.31 17.98 4.90
CA LYS A 203 -8.77 18.13 4.99
C LYS A 203 -9.53 17.12 4.11
N ALA A 204 -8.81 16.27 3.41
CA ALA A 204 -9.38 15.21 2.60
C ALA A 204 -10.28 14.29 3.44
N LYS A 205 -11.33 13.75 2.84
CA LYS A 205 -12.10 12.67 3.44
C LYS A 205 -11.24 11.40 3.45
N LYS A 206 -10.83 10.97 4.65
CA LYS A 206 -10.01 9.78 4.86
C LYS A 206 -10.89 8.56 5.09
N ILE A 207 -10.73 7.57 4.25
CA ILE A 207 -11.50 6.32 4.27
C ILE A 207 -10.55 5.16 4.48
N TYR A 208 -10.70 4.43 5.59
CA TYR A 208 -10.02 3.16 5.79
C TYR A 208 -10.84 2.03 5.17
N VAL A 209 -10.21 1.18 4.37
CA VAL A 209 -10.85 -0.03 3.82
C VAL A 209 -10.36 -1.21 4.62
N ALA A 210 -11.25 -1.78 5.43
CA ALA A 210 -10.94 -2.95 6.24
C ALA A 210 -10.70 -4.19 5.36
N ASN A 211 -9.85 -5.08 5.84
CA ASN A 211 -9.63 -6.35 5.17
C ASN A 211 -10.90 -7.21 5.19
N LEU A 212 -11.07 -8.05 4.18
CA LEU A 212 -12.19 -8.99 4.12
C LEU A 212 -12.09 -10.07 5.20
N ARG A 213 -10.86 -10.37 5.62
CA ARG A 213 -10.53 -11.40 6.63
C ARG A 213 -9.27 -11.02 7.39
N ALA A 214 -9.13 -11.57 8.60
CA ALA A 214 -7.86 -11.52 9.32
C ALA A 214 -6.72 -12.10 8.46
N GLN A 215 -5.56 -11.50 8.53
CA GLN A 215 -4.35 -11.97 7.86
C GLN A 215 -3.50 -12.75 8.86
N LEU A 216 -3.46 -14.06 8.68
CA LEU A 216 -2.77 -14.98 9.58
C LEU A 216 -1.27 -15.00 9.30
N PRO A 217 -0.43 -14.97 10.33
CA PRO A 217 -0.75 -14.76 11.74
C PRO A 217 -0.81 -13.28 12.17
N GLU A 218 -0.53 -12.32 11.29
CA GLU A 218 -0.30 -10.89 11.54
C GLU A 218 -1.43 -10.23 12.34
N THR A 219 -2.70 -10.52 11.98
CA THR A 219 -3.90 -9.98 12.64
C THR A 219 -4.83 -11.09 13.11
N GLU A 220 -4.28 -12.24 13.52
CA GLU A 220 -5.05 -13.34 14.10
C GLU A 220 -5.78 -12.87 15.35
N GLY A 221 -7.08 -13.12 15.39
CA GLY A 221 -7.93 -12.73 16.52
C GLY A 221 -8.31 -11.25 16.60
N PHE A 222 -7.85 -10.41 15.66
CA PHE A 222 -8.23 -9.00 15.65
C PHE A 222 -9.70 -8.80 15.31
N THR A 223 -10.33 -7.93 16.08
CA THR A 223 -11.62 -7.31 15.77
C THR A 223 -11.42 -6.08 14.88
N LEU A 224 -12.51 -5.49 14.39
CA LEU A 224 -12.44 -4.21 13.68
C LEU A 224 -11.85 -3.10 14.56
N GLN A 225 -12.21 -3.09 15.87
CA GLN A 225 -11.66 -2.12 16.82
C GLN A 225 -10.15 -2.28 16.99
N ASP A 226 -9.61 -3.50 17.02
CA ASP A 226 -8.17 -3.72 17.12
C ASP A 226 -7.42 -3.15 15.91
N HIS A 227 -8.02 -3.20 14.71
CA HIS A 227 -7.49 -2.54 13.51
C HIS A 227 -7.45 -1.03 13.68
N VAL A 228 -8.53 -0.42 14.18
CA VAL A 228 -8.63 1.02 14.44
C VAL A 228 -7.62 1.44 15.51
N ASP A 229 -7.54 0.72 16.61
CA ASP A 229 -6.60 1.00 17.70
C ASP A 229 -5.14 0.91 17.22
N ALA A 230 -4.86 -0.03 16.34
CA ALA A 230 -3.52 -0.12 15.72
C ALA A 230 -3.22 1.08 14.84
N LEU A 231 -4.17 1.53 14.01
CA LEU A 231 -4.01 2.73 13.18
C LEU A 231 -3.80 3.98 14.06
N GLU A 232 -4.66 4.21 15.05
CA GLU A 232 -4.57 5.36 15.98
C GLU A 232 -3.25 5.37 16.77
N ARG A 233 -2.80 4.21 17.24
CA ARG A 233 -1.51 4.06 17.95
C ARG A 233 -0.32 4.49 17.10
N HIS A 234 -0.47 4.46 15.78
CA HIS A 234 0.54 4.90 14.81
C HIS A 234 0.26 6.30 14.24
N GLY A 235 -0.69 7.05 14.81
CA GLY A 235 -1.02 8.41 14.40
C GLY A 235 -1.86 8.50 13.12
N VAL A 236 -2.50 7.42 12.72
CA VAL A 236 -3.36 7.36 11.54
C VAL A 236 -4.81 7.35 11.97
N VAL A 237 -5.57 8.39 11.57
CA VAL A 237 -7.00 8.53 11.86
C VAL A 237 -7.76 8.71 10.57
N ALA A 238 -8.81 7.92 10.35
CA ALA A 238 -9.72 8.08 9.23
C ALA A 238 -11.11 8.55 9.69
N ASP A 239 -11.86 9.15 8.78
CA ASP A 239 -13.20 9.67 9.07
C ASP A 239 -14.25 8.56 9.10
N LEU A 240 -13.97 7.46 8.36
CA LEU A 240 -14.83 6.29 8.35
C LEU A 240 -14.08 5.02 7.92
N VAL A 241 -14.69 3.87 8.24
CA VAL A 241 -14.25 2.54 7.79
C VAL A 241 -15.27 1.96 6.81
N LEU A 242 -14.82 1.47 5.67
CA LEU A 242 -15.59 0.58 4.80
C LEU A 242 -15.33 -0.87 5.20
N VAL A 243 -16.38 -1.60 5.53
CA VAL A 243 -16.34 -3.01 5.89
C VAL A 243 -17.24 -3.79 4.93
N ASP A 244 -16.71 -4.87 4.36
CA ASP A 244 -17.55 -5.74 3.52
C ASP A 244 -18.60 -6.48 4.34
N GLN A 245 -19.81 -6.58 3.81
CA GLN A 245 -20.94 -7.28 4.46
C GLN A 245 -20.66 -8.77 4.74
N THR A 246 -19.73 -9.39 4.01
CA THR A 246 -19.31 -10.78 4.21
C THR A 246 -18.04 -10.91 5.02
N SER A 247 -17.45 -9.78 5.44
CA SER A 247 -16.28 -9.77 6.29
C SER A 247 -16.58 -10.35 7.66
N THR A 248 -15.58 -10.98 8.27
CA THR A 248 -15.64 -11.43 9.67
C THR A 248 -15.80 -10.26 10.66
N PHE A 249 -15.53 -9.02 10.21
CA PHE A 249 -15.64 -7.79 11.00
C PHE A 249 -16.97 -7.04 10.86
N GLY A 250 -17.87 -7.47 9.99
CA GLY A 250 -19.04 -6.69 9.55
C GLY A 250 -20.03 -6.28 10.66
N SER A 251 -20.05 -7.02 11.77
CA SER A 251 -20.92 -6.75 12.94
C SER A 251 -20.16 -6.22 14.17
N ASP A 252 -18.85 -6.07 14.06
CA ASP A 252 -18.02 -5.65 15.19
C ASP A 252 -18.29 -4.19 15.57
N PRO A 253 -18.43 -3.87 16.86
CA PRO A 253 -18.48 -2.48 17.30
C PRO A 253 -17.16 -1.78 16.98
N CYS A 254 -17.25 -0.50 16.57
CA CYS A 254 -16.08 0.30 16.23
C CYS A 254 -16.29 1.75 16.65
N THR A 255 -15.24 2.40 17.16
CA THR A 255 -15.25 3.81 17.54
C THR A 255 -15.33 4.75 16.36
N TRP A 256 -14.81 4.37 15.20
CA TRP A 256 -14.95 5.12 13.97
C TRP A 256 -16.29 4.87 13.29
N VAL A 257 -16.73 5.82 12.49
CA VAL A 257 -17.93 5.66 11.66
C VAL A 257 -17.74 4.48 10.73
N THR A 258 -18.60 3.46 10.85
CA THR A 258 -18.52 2.24 10.03
C THR A 258 -19.60 2.24 8.97
N ARG A 259 -19.24 1.84 7.74
CA ARG A 259 -20.15 1.58 6.63
C ARG A 259 -20.00 0.14 6.18
N VAL A 260 -21.05 -0.62 6.38
CA VAL A 260 -21.14 -2.00 5.86
C VAL A 260 -21.60 -1.92 4.41
N VAL A 261 -20.78 -2.42 3.50
CA VAL A 261 -20.96 -2.30 2.04
C VAL A 261 -20.67 -3.63 1.37
N ASP A 262 -21.09 -3.77 0.11
CA ASP A 262 -20.70 -4.91 -0.74
C ASP A 262 -19.48 -4.51 -1.56
N VAL A 263 -18.30 -4.93 -1.14
CA VAL A 263 -17.02 -4.63 -1.80
C VAL A 263 -16.16 -5.85 -2.08
N ALA A 264 -16.61 -7.05 -1.69
CA ALA A 264 -15.89 -8.29 -2.00
C ALA A 264 -16.14 -8.73 -3.45
N ALA A 265 -15.09 -9.26 -4.08
CA ALA A 265 -15.24 -10.02 -5.33
C ALA A 265 -15.96 -11.36 -5.07
N ALA A 266 -16.45 -11.99 -6.15
CA ALA A 266 -17.23 -13.22 -6.05
C ALA A 266 -16.54 -14.37 -5.30
N ASN A 267 -15.21 -14.41 -5.31
CA ASN A 267 -14.43 -15.41 -4.57
C ASN A 267 -14.25 -15.08 -3.07
N GLY A 268 -14.68 -13.89 -2.62
CA GLY A 268 -14.55 -13.41 -1.24
C GLY A 268 -13.11 -13.28 -0.73
N LEU A 269 -12.11 -13.30 -1.61
CA LEU A 269 -10.69 -13.26 -1.22
C LEU A 269 -10.03 -11.91 -1.46
N VAL A 270 -10.59 -11.13 -2.39
CA VAL A 270 -10.07 -9.81 -2.78
C VAL A 270 -11.23 -8.83 -2.90
N HIS A 271 -10.95 -7.54 -2.79
CA HIS A 271 -11.94 -6.51 -3.05
C HIS A 271 -12.21 -6.41 -4.56
N ASP A 272 -13.47 -6.20 -4.90
CA ASP A 272 -13.90 -5.90 -6.25
C ASP A 272 -13.66 -4.43 -6.57
N VAL A 273 -13.00 -4.16 -7.68
CA VAL A 273 -12.60 -2.82 -8.10
C VAL A 273 -13.80 -1.90 -8.34
N GLN A 274 -14.85 -2.40 -9.00
CA GLN A 274 -16.04 -1.61 -9.35
C GLN A 274 -16.90 -1.31 -8.12
N LYS A 275 -17.11 -2.33 -7.28
CA LYS A 275 -17.86 -2.19 -6.04
C LYS A 275 -17.17 -1.25 -5.07
N LEU A 276 -15.83 -1.37 -4.91
CA LEU A 276 -15.06 -0.47 -4.06
C LEU A 276 -15.12 0.97 -4.58
N SER A 277 -14.99 1.16 -5.90
CA SER A 277 -15.15 2.46 -6.54
C SER A 277 -16.51 3.08 -6.22
N GLN A 278 -17.59 2.31 -6.38
CA GLN A 278 -18.94 2.80 -6.10
C GLN A 278 -19.12 3.15 -4.62
N ALA A 279 -18.65 2.30 -3.71
CA ALA A 279 -18.73 2.56 -2.27
C ALA A 279 -17.99 3.85 -1.86
N VAL A 280 -16.81 4.10 -2.42
CA VAL A 280 -16.07 5.35 -2.20
C VAL A 280 -16.84 6.55 -2.76
N LEU A 281 -17.38 6.43 -3.98
CA LEU A 281 -18.16 7.52 -4.61
C LEU A 281 -19.39 7.88 -3.78
N ASP A 282 -20.09 6.90 -3.23
CA ASP A 282 -21.27 7.11 -2.41
C ASP A 282 -20.93 7.86 -1.11
N GLU A 283 -19.78 7.57 -0.51
CA GLU A 283 -19.31 8.30 0.67
C GLU A 283 -18.83 9.71 0.36
N VAL A 284 -18.27 9.95 -0.82
CA VAL A 284 -17.85 11.31 -1.25
C VAL A 284 -19.05 12.23 -1.52
N ARG A 285 -20.17 11.67 -1.96
CA ARG A 285 -21.39 12.43 -2.27
C ARG A 285 -22.25 12.74 -1.06
N ARG A 286 -22.00 12.12 0.08
CA ARG A 286 -22.66 12.40 1.37
C ARG A 286 -22.06 13.60 2.11
#